data_c5972723c9f1b51ee8e2a5defeb97233
#
_entry.id   c5972723c9f1b51ee8e2a5defeb97233
#
_cell.length_a   1.000
_cell.length_b   1.000
_cell.length_c   1.000
_cell.angle_alpha   90.00
_cell.angle_beta   90.00
_cell.angle_gamma   90.00
#
_symmetry.space_group_name_H-M   'P 1'
#
loop_
_entity.id
_entity.type
_entity.pdbx_description
1 polymer ?
#
loop_
_entity_poly.entity_id
_entity_poly.type
_entity_poly.pdbx_seq_one_letter_code
_entity_poly.pdbx_strand_id
1 'polypeptide(L)'
;TAMGLYDGNTVGVVELTAPGLADAARGIARQRLHIMRAAHIVMACGALERPLVFAGNDLPGVMLSNAVGTYVNRFAVVPGRRAVFLVNNDAAYGDAIALAQAGASVCVADLRSAVPDVMLRQAHAAGIDVRAATAVSAAQGGQRVKRCLLAPYDMAQGRITGAAQAMDVDLLAMSGGWSPTVHLTSHRGIKPVYREDLACFVPGGFDKAHVGAGSMVGCR
;
A
#
# COMPACT_ATOMS: atom_id res chain seq x y z
N THR A 1 2.74 -7.90 -18.38
CA THR A 1 2.57 -6.47 -18.03
C THR A 1 2.03 -5.71 -19.23
N ALA A 2 0.91 -4.97 -19.05
CA ALA A 2 0.45 -4.02 -20.02
C ALA A 2 1.37 -2.79 -20.02
N MET A 3 1.89 -2.42 -21.17
CA MET A 3 2.87 -1.33 -21.34
C MET A 3 2.22 -0.04 -21.80
N GLY A 4 1.12 -0.10 -22.48
CA GLY A 4 0.41 1.06 -22.97
C GLY A 4 -0.87 0.74 -23.72
N LEU A 5 -1.74 1.75 -23.84
CA LEU A 5 -2.93 1.76 -24.66
C LEU A 5 -2.70 2.68 -25.86
N TYR A 6 -3.03 2.19 -27.04
CA TYR A 6 -2.80 2.90 -28.30
C TYR A 6 -4.09 3.03 -29.10
N ASP A 7 -4.05 3.76 -30.19
CA ASP A 7 -5.21 3.97 -31.05
C ASP A 7 -5.79 2.66 -31.60
N GLY A 8 -7.08 2.65 -31.89
CA GLY A 8 -7.80 1.48 -32.37
C GLY A 8 -7.92 0.37 -31.32
N ASN A 9 -8.03 0.73 -30.02
CA ASN A 9 -8.13 -0.21 -28.90
C ASN A 9 -6.99 -1.24 -28.88
N THR A 10 -5.79 -0.78 -29.15
CA THR A 10 -4.59 -1.63 -29.17
C THR A 10 -3.88 -1.55 -27.84
N VAL A 11 -3.49 -2.71 -27.28
CA VAL A 11 -2.74 -2.84 -26.03
C VAL A 11 -1.41 -3.51 -26.32
N GLY A 12 -0.31 -2.88 -25.92
CA GLY A 12 1.00 -3.51 -25.88
C GLY A 12 1.18 -4.28 -24.58
N VAL A 13 1.43 -5.58 -24.66
CA VAL A 13 1.63 -6.45 -23.47
C VAL A 13 2.97 -7.15 -23.57
N VAL A 14 3.79 -7.02 -22.54
CA VAL A 14 5.05 -7.78 -22.41
C VAL A 14 4.81 -9.00 -21.52
N GLU A 15 5.05 -10.17 -22.08
CA GLU A 15 5.08 -11.45 -21.41
C GLU A 15 6.53 -11.80 -21.01
N LEU A 16 6.74 -12.24 -19.78
CA LEU A 16 8.00 -12.86 -19.36
C LEU A 16 7.91 -14.37 -19.64
N THR A 17 8.62 -14.84 -20.65
CA THR A 17 8.55 -16.23 -21.13
C THR A 17 9.62 -17.13 -20.54
N ALA A 18 10.75 -16.57 -20.13
CA ALA A 18 11.88 -17.30 -19.59
C ALA A 18 12.51 -16.51 -18.42
N PRO A 19 12.10 -16.76 -17.18
CA PRO A 19 12.64 -16.04 -16.02
C PRO A 19 14.06 -16.46 -15.63
N GLY A 20 14.59 -17.60 -16.14
CA GLY A 20 15.88 -18.17 -15.75
C GLY A 20 16.98 -18.05 -16.81
N LEU A 21 18.26 -18.05 -16.34
CA LEU A 21 19.43 -18.06 -17.22
C LEU A 21 19.54 -19.35 -18.09
N ALA A 22 19.07 -20.48 -17.56
CA ALA A 22 19.07 -21.76 -18.27
C ALA A 22 18.18 -21.74 -19.53
N ASP A 23 17.07 -21.01 -19.50
CA ASP A 23 16.15 -20.90 -20.62
C ASP A 23 16.72 -19.98 -21.72
N ALA A 24 17.46 -18.94 -21.33
CA ALA A 24 18.16 -18.07 -22.27
C ALA A 24 19.27 -18.86 -23.06
N ALA A 25 19.93 -19.82 -22.40
CA ALA A 25 20.94 -20.69 -23.04
C ALA A 25 20.31 -21.64 -24.10
N ARG A 26 19.00 -21.89 -24.01
CA ARG A 26 18.23 -22.68 -25.00
C ARG A 26 17.69 -21.85 -26.17
N GLY A 27 18.06 -20.57 -26.26
CA GLY A 27 17.55 -19.67 -27.31
C GLY A 27 16.10 -19.23 -27.10
N ILE A 28 15.50 -19.44 -25.93
CA ILE A 28 14.15 -19.00 -25.61
C ILE A 28 14.19 -17.50 -25.33
N ALA A 29 13.36 -16.74 -26.02
CA ALA A 29 13.23 -15.30 -25.78
C ALA A 29 12.77 -15.03 -24.34
N ARG A 30 13.47 -14.16 -23.62
CA ARG A 30 13.12 -13.80 -22.23
C ARG A 30 11.83 -13.00 -22.12
N GLN A 31 11.52 -12.27 -23.16
CA GLN A 31 10.32 -11.43 -23.24
C GLN A 31 9.70 -11.57 -24.63
N ARG A 32 8.38 -11.54 -24.65
CA ARG A 32 7.60 -11.49 -25.88
C ARG A 32 6.66 -10.29 -25.80
N LEU A 33 6.72 -9.46 -26.83
CA LEU A 33 5.76 -8.37 -27.00
C LEU A 33 4.54 -8.87 -27.76
N HIS A 34 3.38 -8.72 -27.17
CA HIS A 34 2.09 -8.95 -27.81
C HIS A 34 1.43 -7.62 -28.15
N ILE A 35 0.97 -7.47 -29.36
CA ILE A 35 0.12 -6.36 -29.80
C ILE A 35 -1.31 -6.90 -29.91
N MET A 36 -2.14 -6.53 -28.95
CA MET A 36 -3.51 -7.05 -28.82
C MET A 36 -4.50 -5.97 -29.22
N ARG A 37 -5.49 -6.29 -30.05
CA ARG A 37 -6.62 -5.42 -30.36
C ARG A 37 -7.88 -6.01 -29.76
N ALA A 38 -8.63 -5.20 -29.00
CA ALA A 38 -9.83 -5.62 -28.30
C ALA A 38 -11.04 -4.73 -28.67
N ALA A 39 -12.25 -5.29 -28.68
CA ALA A 39 -13.48 -4.53 -28.84
C ALA A 39 -13.74 -3.64 -27.60
N HIS A 40 -13.48 -4.17 -26.41
CA HIS A 40 -13.60 -3.46 -25.13
C HIS A 40 -12.40 -3.77 -24.24
N ILE A 41 -12.01 -2.79 -23.43
CA ILE A 41 -10.91 -2.92 -22.48
C ILE A 41 -11.41 -2.56 -21.08
N VAL A 42 -11.26 -3.50 -20.14
CA VAL A 42 -11.50 -3.28 -18.72
C VAL A 42 -10.17 -3.04 -18.02
N MET A 43 -9.99 -1.84 -17.46
CA MET A 43 -8.80 -1.47 -16.71
C MET A 43 -9.04 -1.71 -15.21
N ALA A 44 -8.36 -2.70 -14.66
CA ALA A 44 -8.40 -3.07 -13.24
C ALA A 44 -6.99 -3.06 -12.65
N CYS A 45 -6.25 -1.97 -12.89
CA CYS A 45 -4.82 -1.85 -12.56
C CYS A 45 -4.56 -1.65 -11.07
N GLY A 46 -5.61 -1.54 -10.27
CA GLY A 46 -5.49 -1.37 -8.83
C GLY A 46 -5.00 0.02 -8.40
N ALA A 47 -4.47 0.08 -7.21
CA ALA A 47 -3.91 1.29 -6.60
C ALA A 47 -2.62 0.94 -5.86
N LEU A 48 -1.75 1.92 -5.70
CA LEU A 48 -0.50 1.81 -4.95
C LEU A 48 -0.70 2.38 -3.54
N GLU A 49 -0.26 1.64 -2.53
CA GLU A 49 -0.29 2.10 -1.16
C GLU A 49 0.67 3.28 -0.97
N ARG A 50 0.25 4.31 -0.25
CA ARG A 50 1.04 5.51 0.00
C ARG A 50 1.82 5.38 1.29
N PRO A 51 3.12 5.73 1.28
CA PRO A 51 3.88 5.88 2.51
C PRO A 51 3.41 7.12 3.30
N LEU A 52 3.70 7.13 4.60
CA LEU A 52 3.60 8.27 5.48
C LEU A 52 5.00 8.81 5.79
N VAL A 53 5.10 10.14 5.95
CA VAL A 53 6.40 10.81 6.14
C VAL A 53 6.63 11.06 7.62
N PHE A 54 7.75 10.56 8.14
CA PHE A 54 8.27 10.82 9.48
C PHE A 54 9.80 10.67 9.49
N ALA A 55 10.46 11.15 10.50
CA ALA A 55 11.92 11.05 10.59
C ALA A 55 12.38 9.57 10.64
N GLY A 56 13.34 9.20 9.79
CA GLY A 56 13.89 7.84 9.73
C GLY A 56 12.97 6.80 9.06
N ASN A 57 12.01 7.23 8.23
CA ASN A 57 11.13 6.31 7.51
C ASN A 57 11.84 5.50 6.40
N ASP A 58 13.12 5.77 6.15
CA ASP A 58 14.01 5.06 5.23
C ASP A 58 14.85 3.96 5.89
N LEU A 59 14.73 3.79 7.21
CA LEU A 59 15.47 2.74 7.93
C LEU A 59 15.00 1.34 7.50
N PRO A 60 15.91 0.38 7.31
CA PRO A 60 15.55 -1.03 7.14
C PRO A 60 14.65 -1.53 8.28
N GLY A 61 13.56 -2.20 7.93
CA GLY A 61 12.49 -2.61 8.85
C GLY A 61 11.32 -1.61 8.91
N VAL A 62 11.41 -0.49 8.17
CA VAL A 62 10.25 0.35 7.85
C VAL A 62 9.73 -0.05 6.48
N MET A 63 8.44 -0.35 6.36
CA MET A 63 7.83 -0.79 5.09
C MET A 63 6.34 -0.45 5.01
N LEU A 64 5.75 -0.64 3.84
CA LEU A 64 4.30 -0.50 3.66
C LEU A 64 3.54 -1.66 4.33
N SER A 65 2.33 -1.39 4.82
CA SER A 65 1.46 -2.39 5.44
C SER A 65 1.16 -3.56 4.50
N ASN A 66 0.80 -3.25 3.25
CA ASN A 66 0.55 -4.28 2.23
C ASN A 66 1.77 -5.18 1.96
N ALA A 67 2.99 -4.65 2.09
CA ALA A 67 4.19 -5.46 1.98
C ALA A 67 4.29 -6.46 3.15
N VAL A 68 3.96 -6.04 4.38
CA VAL A 68 3.87 -6.94 5.55
C VAL A 68 2.83 -8.03 5.31
N GLY A 69 1.61 -7.66 4.87
CA GLY A 69 0.55 -8.61 4.54
C GLY A 69 1.00 -9.61 3.44
N THR A 70 1.72 -9.13 2.44
CA THR A 70 2.28 -10.00 1.39
C THR A 70 3.30 -10.99 1.94
N TYR A 71 4.21 -10.55 2.80
CA TYR A 71 5.18 -11.46 3.44
C TYR A 71 4.49 -12.53 4.25
N VAL A 72 3.50 -12.17 5.07
CA VAL A 72 2.79 -13.12 5.93
C VAL A 72 1.93 -14.07 5.10
N ASN A 73 1.03 -13.53 4.26
CA ASN A 73 -0.02 -14.32 3.61
C ASN A 73 0.48 -15.11 2.39
N ARG A 74 1.45 -14.58 1.64
CA ARG A 74 1.93 -15.22 0.42
C ARG A 74 3.19 -16.04 0.64
N PHE A 75 4.09 -15.57 1.50
CA PHE A 75 5.40 -16.19 1.68
C PHE A 75 5.57 -16.88 3.02
N ALA A 76 4.58 -16.81 3.92
CA ALA A 76 4.63 -17.34 5.29
C ALA A 76 5.86 -16.86 6.08
N VAL A 77 6.25 -15.59 5.87
CA VAL A 77 7.39 -14.94 6.51
C VAL A 77 6.90 -13.88 7.47
N VAL A 78 7.37 -13.89 8.70
CA VAL A 78 7.13 -12.87 9.72
C VAL A 78 8.28 -11.85 9.64
N PRO A 79 8.07 -10.65 9.07
CA PRO A 79 9.16 -9.68 8.84
C PRO A 79 9.67 -9.01 10.12
N GLY A 80 8.92 -9.10 11.21
CA GLY A 80 9.29 -8.62 12.55
C GLY A 80 8.36 -9.17 13.61
N ARG A 81 8.82 -9.19 14.85
CA ARG A 81 8.07 -9.75 15.99
C ARG A 81 7.47 -8.70 16.91
N ARG A 82 7.97 -7.49 16.90
CA ARG A 82 7.44 -6.33 17.63
C ARG A 82 7.16 -5.22 16.64
N ALA A 83 5.91 -5.11 16.23
CA ALA A 83 5.49 -4.25 15.14
C ALA A 83 4.63 -3.08 15.60
N VAL A 84 4.86 -1.93 15.00
CA VAL A 84 3.92 -0.80 15.03
C VAL A 84 3.42 -0.57 13.61
N PHE A 85 2.09 -0.41 13.46
CA PHE A 85 1.45 0.01 12.23
C PHE A 85 1.00 1.46 12.38
N LEU A 86 1.55 2.36 11.57
CA LEU A 86 1.08 3.74 11.44
C LEU A 86 0.07 3.83 10.32
N VAL A 87 -1.17 4.16 10.61
CA VAL A 87 -2.27 4.07 9.65
C VAL A 87 -3.20 5.31 9.70
N ASN A 88 -3.92 5.55 8.60
CA ASN A 88 -5.01 6.52 8.52
C ASN A 88 -6.24 5.94 7.80
N ASN A 89 -6.31 4.63 7.61
CA ASN A 89 -7.35 3.95 6.87
C ASN A 89 -7.58 2.52 7.40
N ASP A 90 -8.68 1.88 6.99
CA ASP A 90 -9.09 0.57 7.50
C ASP A 90 -8.34 -0.60 6.86
N ALA A 91 -7.83 -0.45 5.63
CA ALA A 91 -7.23 -1.55 4.89
C ALA A 91 -6.04 -2.19 5.61
N ALA A 92 -5.23 -1.38 6.30
CA ALA A 92 -4.04 -1.83 7.02
C ALA A 92 -4.33 -2.71 8.24
N TYR A 93 -5.56 -2.67 8.78
CA TYR A 93 -5.94 -3.51 9.92
C TYR A 93 -5.91 -5.00 9.59
N GLY A 94 -6.28 -5.37 8.35
CA GLY A 94 -6.18 -6.75 7.89
C GLY A 94 -4.75 -7.29 7.94
N ASP A 95 -3.78 -6.49 7.50
CA ASP A 95 -2.35 -6.85 7.52
C ASP A 95 -1.81 -6.93 8.95
N ALA A 96 -2.22 -6.00 9.83
CA ALA A 96 -1.85 -6.00 11.25
C ALA A 96 -2.38 -7.25 11.97
N ILE A 97 -3.64 -7.63 11.70
CA ILE A 97 -4.27 -8.83 12.25
C ILE A 97 -3.55 -10.09 11.75
N ALA A 98 -3.25 -10.17 10.46
CA ALA A 98 -2.53 -11.31 9.89
C ALA A 98 -1.15 -11.48 10.55
N LEU A 99 -0.43 -10.39 10.78
CA LEU A 99 0.87 -10.42 11.45
C LEU A 99 0.74 -10.85 12.93
N ALA A 100 -0.28 -10.36 13.66
CA ALA A 100 -0.54 -10.75 15.04
C ALA A 100 -0.89 -12.25 15.13
N GLN A 101 -1.72 -12.76 14.23
CA GLN A 101 -2.06 -14.19 14.13
C GLN A 101 -0.83 -15.05 13.80
N ALA A 102 0.15 -14.50 13.09
CA ALA A 102 1.44 -15.15 12.84
C ALA A 102 2.40 -15.10 14.05
N GLY A 103 1.95 -14.60 15.20
CA GLY A 103 2.66 -14.64 16.48
C GLY A 103 3.52 -13.41 16.78
N ALA A 104 3.34 -12.29 16.10
CA ALA A 104 3.98 -11.04 16.43
C ALA A 104 3.17 -10.23 17.47
N SER A 105 3.85 -9.44 18.30
CA SER A 105 3.22 -8.41 19.11
C SER A 105 3.00 -7.17 18.25
N VAL A 106 1.76 -6.70 18.13
CA VAL A 106 1.38 -5.62 17.24
C VAL A 106 0.69 -4.49 18.00
N CYS A 107 1.09 -3.26 17.71
CA CYS A 107 0.39 -2.04 18.10
C CYS A 107 -0.01 -1.28 16.82
N VAL A 108 -1.23 -0.75 16.78
CA VAL A 108 -1.69 0.15 15.70
C VAL A 108 -1.75 1.57 16.24
N ALA A 109 -0.98 2.47 15.65
CA ALA A 109 -1.05 3.91 15.84
C ALA A 109 -1.91 4.49 14.70
N ASP A 110 -3.16 4.83 15.01
CA ASP A 110 -4.07 5.38 14.03
C ASP A 110 -4.10 6.91 14.15
N LEU A 111 -3.85 7.59 13.04
CA LEU A 111 -3.90 9.06 12.97
C LEU A 111 -5.31 9.61 13.22
N ARG A 112 -6.34 8.81 12.97
CA ARG A 112 -7.74 9.20 13.18
C ARG A 112 -8.09 9.17 14.67
N SER A 113 -8.88 10.13 15.10
CA SER A 113 -9.44 10.17 16.46
C SER A 113 -10.60 9.19 16.65
N ALA A 114 -11.31 8.85 15.56
CA ALA A 114 -12.43 7.91 15.55
C ALA A 114 -12.10 6.74 14.60
N VAL A 115 -11.80 5.60 15.18
CA VAL A 115 -11.62 4.34 14.45
C VAL A 115 -12.95 3.59 14.43
N PRO A 116 -13.38 3.00 13.31
CA PRO A 116 -14.63 2.25 13.26
C PRO A 116 -14.66 1.09 14.28
N ASP A 117 -15.77 0.93 14.99
CA ASP A 117 -15.94 -0.08 16.05
C ASP A 117 -15.66 -1.51 15.56
N VAL A 118 -15.96 -1.80 14.29
CA VAL A 118 -15.69 -3.11 13.71
C VAL A 118 -14.19 -3.40 13.65
N MET A 119 -13.38 -2.38 13.29
CA MET A 119 -11.92 -2.50 13.26
C MET A 119 -11.35 -2.67 14.67
N LEU A 120 -11.85 -1.89 15.64
CA LEU A 120 -11.44 -2.02 17.03
C LEU A 120 -11.73 -3.42 17.58
N ARG A 121 -12.94 -3.94 17.38
CA ARG A 121 -13.29 -5.30 17.84
C ARG A 121 -12.41 -6.38 17.22
N GLN A 122 -12.16 -6.30 15.91
CA GLN A 122 -11.31 -7.28 15.22
C GLN A 122 -9.85 -7.19 15.69
N ALA A 123 -9.30 -5.99 15.85
CA ALA A 123 -7.95 -5.79 16.35
C ALA A 123 -7.79 -6.30 17.79
N HIS A 124 -8.72 -5.95 18.68
CA HIS A 124 -8.69 -6.42 20.07
C HIS A 124 -8.84 -7.94 20.18
N ALA A 125 -9.70 -8.56 19.36
CA ALA A 125 -9.82 -10.02 19.30
C ALA A 125 -8.51 -10.71 18.85
N ALA A 126 -7.67 -10.00 18.08
CA ALA A 126 -6.33 -10.46 17.68
C ALA A 126 -5.22 -10.06 18.68
N GLY A 127 -5.57 -9.45 19.83
CA GLY A 127 -4.60 -9.03 20.86
C GLY A 127 -3.80 -7.78 20.48
N ILE A 128 -4.30 -6.96 19.56
CA ILE A 128 -3.62 -5.74 19.09
C ILE A 128 -3.98 -4.56 19.99
N ASP A 129 -2.96 -3.81 20.44
CA ASP A 129 -3.11 -2.50 21.08
C ASP A 129 -3.39 -1.44 20.03
N VAL A 130 -4.55 -0.78 20.09
CA VAL A 130 -4.93 0.29 19.14
C VAL A 130 -4.90 1.63 19.83
N ARG A 131 -4.08 2.54 19.33
CA ARG A 131 -3.89 3.91 19.81
C ARG A 131 -4.43 4.89 18.78
N ALA A 132 -5.66 5.34 18.97
CA ALA A 132 -6.27 6.39 18.15
C ALA A 132 -5.59 7.75 18.39
N ALA A 133 -5.76 8.70 17.46
CA ALA A 133 -5.15 10.02 17.50
C ALA A 133 -3.64 9.98 17.82
N THR A 134 -2.93 9.02 17.23
CA THR A 134 -1.50 8.78 17.52
C THR A 134 -0.70 8.72 16.23
N ALA A 135 0.40 9.47 16.19
CA ALA A 135 1.37 9.47 15.10
C ALA A 135 2.70 8.84 15.51
N VAL A 136 3.45 8.37 14.53
CA VAL A 136 4.89 8.12 14.67
C VAL A 136 5.63 9.40 14.27
N SER A 137 6.36 9.99 15.19
CA SER A 137 7.19 11.18 14.92
C SER A 137 8.56 10.83 14.36
N ALA A 138 9.12 9.68 14.77
CA ALA A 138 10.41 9.20 14.28
C ALA A 138 10.54 7.68 14.42
N ALA A 139 11.27 7.08 13.49
CA ALA A 139 11.90 5.77 13.65
C ALA A 139 13.37 5.97 14.03
N GLN A 140 13.88 5.16 14.94
CA GLN A 140 15.24 5.23 15.43
C GLN A 140 15.93 3.87 15.34
N GLY A 141 17.21 3.88 14.98
CA GLY A 141 18.05 2.70 14.88
C GLY A 141 19.39 3.01 14.25
N GLY A 142 20.20 2.01 14.06
CA GLY A 142 21.44 2.12 13.28
C GLY A 142 21.23 1.49 11.89
N GLN A 143 21.62 0.21 11.74
CA GLN A 143 21.43 -0.54 10.47
C GLN A 143 19.97 -0.95 10.19
N ARG A 144 19.10 -0.89 11.20
CA ARG A 144 17.67 -1.23 11.11
C ARG A 144 16.90 -0.52 12.23
N VAL A 145 15.58 -0.45 12.07
CA VAL A 145 14.70 0.10 13.10
C VAL A 145 14.82 -0.73 14.39
N LYS A 146 14.92 -0.04 15.53
CA LYS A 146 14.94 -0.63 16.88
C LYS A 146 13.90 -0.01 17.79
N ARG A 147 13.43 1.19 17.43
CA ARG A 147 12.51 1.99 18.25
C ARG A 147 11.72 2.93 17.37
N CYS A 148 10.49 3.20 17.74
CA CYS A 148 9.72 4.32 17.20
C CYS A 148 9.27 5.25 18.33
N LEU A 149 8.98 6.50 17.97
CA LEU A 149 8.47 7.52 18.87
C LEU A 149 6.99 7.78 18.53
N LEU A 150 6.08 7.37 19.42
CA LEU A 150 4.64 7.58 19.31
C LEU A 150 4.25 8.86 20.03
N ALA A 151 3.45 9.71 19.41
CA ALA A 151 3.01 10.97 19.97
C ALA A 151 1.53 11.24 19.68
N PRO A 152 0.80 11.93 20.58
CA PRO A 152 -0.56 12.38 20.31
C PRO A 152 -0.60 13.24 19.05
N TYR A 153 -1.62 13.04 18.21
CA TYR A 153 -1.77 13.70 16.92
C TYR A 153 -3.15 14.31 16.77
N ASP A 154 -3.20 15.56 16.35
CA ASP A 154 -4.43 16.23 15.95
C ASP A 154 -4.55 16.24 14.43
N MET A 155 -5.46 15.43 13.91
CA MET A 155 -5.68 15.28 12.48
C MET A 155 -6.26 16.55 11.84
N ALA A 156 -7.06 17.33 12.57
CA ALA A 156 -7.63 18.59 12.07
C ALA A 156 -6.57 19.68 11.89
N GLN A 157 -5.58 19.70 12.78
CA GLN A 157 -4.47 20.63 12.72
C GLN A 157 -3.26 20.06 11.96
N GLY A 158 -3.26 18.76 11.64
CA GLY A 158 -2.19 18.09 10.95
C GLY A 158 -0.86 18.07 11.72
N ARG A 159 -0.90 18.06 13.06
CA ARG A 159 0.31 18.17 13.89
C ARG A 159 0.31 17.30 15.15
N ILE A 160 1.51 17.02 15.64
CA ILE A 160 1.75 16.41 16.95
C ILE A 160 1.44 17.43 18.04
N THR A 161 0.72 17.01 19.08
CA THR A 161 0.20 17.89 20.15
C THR A 161 0.79 17.59 21.53
N GLY A 162 1.61 16.55 21.67
CA GLY A 162 2.16 16.17 22.97
C GLY A 162 3.53 15.52 22.90
N ALA A 163 4.04 15.12 24.06
CA ALA A 163 5.33 14.46 24.19
C ALA A 163 5.31 13.07 23.55
N ALA A 164 6.38 12.72 22.88
CA ALA A 164 6.55 11.42 22.29
C ALA A 164 6.95 10.36 23.33
N GLN A 165 6.38 9.16 23.22
CA GLN A 165 6.73 7.99 23.98
C GLN A 165 7.51 7.02 23.10
N ALA A 166 8.63 6.53 23.62
CA ALA A 166 9.43 5.54 22.90
C ALA A 166 8.83 4.14 23.04
N MET A 167 8.80 3.40 21.94
CA MET A 167 8.41 1.99 21.88
C MET A 167 9.47 1.20 21.12
N ASP A 168 9.98 0.13 21.73
CA ASP A 168 10.95 -0.74 21.07
C ASP A 168 10.26 -1.64 20.05
N VAL A 169 10.74 -1.60 18.80
CA VAL A 169 10.18 -2.32 17.66
C VAL A 169 11.30 -2.89 16.79
N ASP A 170 10.98 -3.91 16.01
CA ASP A 170 11.85 -4.43 14.96
C ASP A 170 11.18 -4.37 13.57
N LEU A 171 9.92 -3.89 13.54
CA LEU A 171 9.15 -3.62 12.34
C LEU A 171 8.29 -2.36 12.54
N LEU A 172 8.31 -1.46 11.57
CA LEU A 172 7.40 -0.33 11.50
C LEU A 172 6.69 -0.35 10.15
N ALA A 173 5.41 -0.71 10.15
CA ALA A 173 4.57 -0.73 8.97
C ALA A 173 3.81 0.60 8.84
N MET A 174 3.54 1.05 7.62
CA MET A 174 2.78 2.28 7.41
C MET A 174 1.80 2.15 6.25
N SER A 175 0.67 2.85 6.36
CA SER A 175 -0.33 2.98 5.31
C SER A 175 -0.95 4.36 5.34
N GLY A 176 -0.64 5.18 4.33
CA GLY A 176 -1.17 6.54 4.14
C GLY A 176 -2.36 6.60 3.18
N GLY A 177 -3.03 5.48 2.95
CA GLY A 177 -4.08 5.32 1.96
C GLY A 177 -3.55 4.83 0.62
N TRP A 178 -4.31 5.04 -0.45
CA TRP A 178 -4.04 4.43 -1.75
C TRP A 178 -4.13 5.46 -2.87
N SER A 179 -3.27 5.32 -3.86
CA SER A 179 -3.27 6.13 -5.08
C SER A 179 -3.62 5.25 -6.27
N PRO A 180 -4.76 5.45 -6.92
CA PRO A 180 -5.16 4.73 -8.12
C PRO A 180 -4.09 4.76 -9.21
N THR A 181 -3.94 3.65 -9.92
CA THR A 181 -2.97 3.52 -11.01
C THR A 181 -3.57 4.13 -12.29
N VAL A 182 -3.33 5.43 -12.51
CA VAL A 182 -3.92 6.22 -13.61
C VAL A 182 -3.06 6.25 -14.88
N HIS A 183 -1.94 5.53 -14.91
CA HIS A 183 -0.94 5.63 -15.99
C HIS A 183 -1.51 5.35 -17.38
N LEU A 184 -2.31 4.29 -17.52
CA LEU A 184 -2.87 3.90 -18.82
C LEU A 184 -3.89 4.89 -19.36
N THR A 185 -4.70 5.52 -18.50
CA THR A 185 -5.63 6.58 -18.92
C THR A 185 -4.89 7.88 -19.24
N SER A 186 -3.90 8.24 -18.42
CA SER A 186 -3.07 9.44 -18.65
C SER A 186 -2.25 9.33 -19.93
N HIS A 187 -1.78 8.12 -20.28
CA HIS A 187 -1.09 7.84 -21.53
C HIS A 187 -1.97 8.18 -22.76
N ARG A 188 -3.30 8.04 -22.64
CA ARG A 188 -4.29 8.42 -23.65
C ARG A 188 -4.66 9.91 -23.64
N GLY A 189 -4.00 10.72 -22.83
CA GLY A 189 -4.26 12.15 -22.69
C GLY A 189 -5.43 12.48 -21.74
N ILE A 190 -6.03 11.50 -21.07
CA ILE A 190 -7.09 11.72 -20.10
C ILE A 190 -6.46 12.19 -18.80
N LYS A 191 -6.68 13.46 -18.44
CA LYS A 191 -6.12 14.04 -17.23
C LYS A 191 -6.77 13.43 -15.99
N PRO A 192 -5.98 13.02 -14.97
CA PRO A 192 -6.53 12.61 -13.68
C PRO A 192 -7.25 13.76 -12.98
N VAL A 193 -8.30 13.42 -12.21
CA VAL A 193 -9.09 14.37 -11.40
C VAL A 193 -8.86 14.07 -9.92
N TYR A 194 -8.59 15.09 -9.14
CA TYR A 194 -8.45 14.94 -7.69
C TYR A 194 -9.84 14.77 -7.03
N ARG A 195 -9.96 13.76 -6.18
CA ARG A 195 -11.13 13.48 -5.37
C ARG A 195 -10.79 13.77 -3.90
N GLU A 196 -11.40 14.81 -3.33
CA GLU A 196 -11.16 15.22 -1.93
C GLU A 196 -11.58 14.15 -0.93
N ASP A 197 -12.74 13.51 -1.17
CA ASP A 197 -13.28 12.44 -0.33
C ASP A 197 -12.38 11.19 -0.27
N LEU A 198 -11.56 10.98 -1.29
CA LEU A 198 -10.58 9.87 -1.37
C LEU A 198 -9.15 10.35 -1.11
N ALA A 199 -8.93 11.66 -1.04
CA ALA A 199 -7.63 12.30 -0.96
C ALA A 199 -6.64 11.76 -2.00
N CYS A 200 -7.10 11.48 -3.24
CA CYS A 200 -6.27 10.93 -4.31
C CYS A 200 -6.75 11.34 -5.70
N PHE A 201 -5.88 11.15 -6.69
CA PHE A 201 -6.24 11.29 -8.09
C PHE A 201 -6.87 10.00 -8.62
N VAL A 202 -7.97 10.14 -9.35
CA VAL A 202 -8.65 9.06 -10.07
C VAL A 202 -8.63 9.38 -11.58
N PRO A 203 -8.89 8.39 -12.48
CA PRO A 203 -9.07 8.68 -13.90
C PRO A 203 -10.17 9.72 -14.11
N GLY A 204 -9.90 10.74 -14.92
CA GLY A 204 -10.90 11.79 -15.23
C GLY A 204 -11.97 11.35 -16.23
N GLY A 205 -11.86 10.12 -16.75
CA GLY A 205 -12.81 9.54 -17.67
C GLY A 205 -12.24 8.33 -18.41
N PHE A 206 -13.03 7.80 -19.34
CA PHE A 206 -12.65 6.68 -20.19
C PHE A 206 -13.17 6.90 -21.62
N ASP A 207 -12.44 6.41 -22.60
CA ASP A 207 -12.94 6.34 -23.99
C ASP A 207 -14.14 5.39 -24.08
N LYS A 208 -14.95 5.50 -25.14
CA LYS A 208 -16.19 4.72 -25.31
C LYS A 208 -16.05 3.20 -25.19
N ALA A 209 -14.87 2.66 -25.52
CA ALA A 209 -14.59 1.22 -25.46
C ALA A 209 -13.79 0.81 -24.21
N HIS A 210 -13.56 1.75 -23.29
CA HIS A 210 -12.78 1.53 -22.08
C HIS A 210 -13.63 1.75 -20.84
N VAL A 211 -13.41 0.92 -19.81
CA VAL A 211 -14.01 1.07 -18.48
C VAL A 211 -12.97 0.81 -17.41
N GLY A 212 -13.10 1.46 -16.27
CA GLY A 212 -12.29 1.21 -15.09
C GLY A 212 -13.05 0.36 -14.07
N ALA A 213 -12.34 -0.44 -13.30
CA ALA A 213 -12.91 -1.26 -12.24
C ALA A 213 -12.03 -1.32 -11.00
N GLY A 214 -12.66 -1.52 -9.82
CA GLY A 214 -11.99 -1.71 -8.54
C GLY A 214 -11.27 -0.45 -8.04
N SER A 215 -10.19 -0.62 -7.30
CA SER A 215 -9.47 0.47 -6.65
C SER A 215 -8.82 1.47 -7.63
N MET A 216 -8.68 1.11 -8.90
CA MET A 216 -8.25 2.05 -9.95
C MET A 216 -9.21 3.24 -10.12
N VAL A 217 -10.51 3.06 -9.89
CA VAL A 217 -11.53 4.12 -9.95
C VAL A 217 -11.93 4.65 -8.58
N GLY A 218 -11.16 4.32 -7.54
CA GLY A 218 -11.40 4.75 -6.18
C GLY A 218 -12.39 3.88 -5.40
N CYS A 219 -12.85 2.74 -5.95
CA CYS A 219 -13.65 1.77 -5.20
C CYS A 219 -12.74 0.91 -4.31
N ARG A 220 -13.11 0.77 -3.05
CA ARG A 220 -12.41 -0.06 -2.03
C ARG A 220 -13.38 -0.95 -1.31
#